data_bf5f39d3710adffc63ccf4878ae94a13
#
_entry.id   bf5f39d3710adffc63ccf4878ae94a13
#
_cell.length_a   1.000
_cell.length_b   1.000
_cell.length_c   1.000
_cell.angle_alpha   90.00
_cell.angle_beta   90.00
_cell.angle_gamma   90.00
#
_symmetry.space_group_name_H-M   'P 1'
#
loop_
_entity.id
_entity.type
_entity.pdbx_description
1 polymer ?
#
loop_
_entity_poly.entity_id
_entity_poly.type
_entity_poly.pdbx_seq_one_letter_code
_entity_poly.pdbx_strand_id
1 'polypeptide(L)'
;MKLEQIIIDDKKEVEIVFSTSGFSSKEANLVLAFGERVFLEKILPYKKLKDLYPKADIIICSTSGQISNTSLVKNNIVATAIDFEKTAIKVSEIDILNNLDIQELGNMIKKDFFNEHLKSIFILSEGTFVNGTELINELIKQTKEAIPIFGGLAGDEYKFEKTIVGLNGDATQGKIVAVGFYGDAIHFGFSSKGGWSDFGPEREVTLSDKNILYKIGDRFALDLYKEYLGKYAEELPASSLYFPLSMKENINAESVVRTILSIDEEKKSMTFAGNIPQGSFVRLMKGNLDKLIDASYNAALQIFSEQSTKPELALLVSCVGRKVVLGNRIEEELEVVKEVFGDNTLVCGFYSYGEISPTLKNVACELHNQTMTITTIYEEL
;
A
#
# COMPACT_ATOMS: atom_id res chain seq x y z
N MET A 1 12.37 -19.22 -6.44
CA MET A 1 11.06 -19.08 -5.75
C MET A 1 9.97 -19.72 -6.58
N LYS A 2 8.97 -20.37 -5.97
CA LYS A 2 7.82 -20.93 -6.69
C LYS A 2 6.53 -20.29 -6.19
N LEU A 3 5.56 -20.13 -7.08
CA LEU A 3 4.37 -19.32 -6.84
C LEU A 3 3.10 -20.05 -7.30
N GLU A 4 2.03 -19.87 -6.54
CA GLU A 4 0.67 -20.18 -6.96
C GLU A 4 -0.27 -19.05 -6.58
N GLN A 5 -1.18 -18.68 -7.46
CA GLN A 5 -2.26 -17.75 -7.15
C GLN A 5 -3.61 -18.41 -7.37
N ILE A 6 -4.46 -18.27 -6.38
CA ILE A 6 -5.81 -18.82 -6.39
C ILE A 6 -6.84 -17.72 -6.15
N ILE A 7 -8.04 -17.95 -6.67
CA ILE A 7 -9.23 -17.16 -6.35
C ILE A 7 -10.21 -18.05 -5.55
N ILE A 8 -10.75 -17.51 -4.46
CA ILE A 8 -11.76 -18.18 -3.63
C ILE A 8 -13.07 -17.38 -3.75
N ASP A 9 -14.12 -18.04 -4.21
CA ASP A 9 -15.45 -17.46 -4.39
C ASP A 9 -16.32 -17.51 -3.11
N ASP A 10 -17.57 -17.07 -3.21
CA ASP A 10 -18.52 -17.04 -2.10
C ASP A 10 -19.01 -18.44 -1.64
N LYS A 11 -18.81 -19.47 -2.44
CA LYS A 11 -19.06 -20.89 -2.08
C LYS A 11 -17.83 -21.57 -1.50
N LYS A 12 -16.72 -20.84 -1.38
CA LYS A 12 -15.39 -21.36 -0.98
C LYS A 12 -14.81 -22.34 -2.03
N GLU A 13 -15.25 -22.24 -3.29
CA GLU A 13 -14.62 -22.94 -4.40
C GLU A 13 -13.28 -22.25 -4.72
N VAL A 14 -12.31 -23.03 -5.17
CA VAL A 14 -10.94 -22.58 -5.42
C VAL A 14 -10.63 -22.74 -6.89
N GLU A 15 -10.25 -21.64 -7.53
CA GLU A 15 -9.73 -21.59 -8.89
C GLU A 15 -8.24 -21.27 -8.86
N ILE A 16 -7.40 -22.09 -9.48
CA ILE A 16 -5.97 -21.79 -9.68
C ILE A 16 -5.85 -20.94 -10.95
N VAL A 17 -5.41 -19.71 -10.80
CA VAL A 17 -5.25 -18.76 -11.91
C VAL A 17 -3.80 -18.62 -12.38
N PHE A 18 -2.85 -19.03 -11.55
CA PHE A 18 -1.42 -19.08 -11.89
C PHE A 18 -0.72 -20.12 -11.04
N SER A 19 0.24 -20.85 -11.65
CA SER A 19 1.13 -21.75 -10.89
C SER A 19 2.44 -21.92 -11.64
N THR A 20 3.55 -21.78 -10.95
CA THR A 20 4.88 -22.07 -11.51
C THR A 20 5.12 -23.56 -11.58
N SER A 21 5.91 -24.00 -12.56
CA SER A 21 6.28 -25.41 -12.68
C SER A 21 6.97 -25.92 -11.41
N GLY A 22 6.50 -27.06 -10.89
CA GLY A 22 7.04 -27.68 -9.69
C GLY A 22 6.64 -27.02 -8.37
N PHE A 23 5.66 -26.09 -8.38
CA PHE A 23 5.06 -25.59 -7.14
C PHE A 23 4.40 -26.73 -6.35
N SER A 24 4.56 -26.73 -5.05
CA SER A 24 3.89 -27.66 -4.13
C SER A 24 3.22 -26.87 -3.02
N SER A 25 1.90 -26.99 -2.90
CA SER A 25 1.14 -26.35 -1.84
C SER A 25 1.58 -26.75 -0.43
N LYS A 26 2.21 -27.92 -0.29
CA LYS A 26 2.75 -28.41 0.99
C LYS A 26 4.06 -27.76 1.40
N GLU A 27 4.78 -27.16 0.46
CA GLU A 27 6.07 -26.51 0.71
C GLU A 27 5.95 -24.98 0.81
N ALA A 28 4.85 -24.39 0.32
CA ALA A 28 4.60 -22.97 0.48
C ALA A 28 4.79 -22.52 1.93
N ASN A 29 5.55 -21.44 2.12
CA ASN A 29 5.90 -20.92 3.45
C ASN A 29 5.28 -19.55 3.75
N LEU A 30 4.72 -18.85 2.74
CA LEU A 30 3.96 -17.62 2.92
C LEU A 30 2.72 -17.60 2.03
N VAL A 31 1.59 -17.15 2.54
CA VAL A 31 0.38 -16.85 1.77
C VAL A 31 -0.08 -15.43 2.06
N LEU A 32 -0.24 -14.62 1.02
CA LEU A 32 -0.86 -13.29 1.07
C LEU A 32 -2.26 -13.38 0.49
N ALA A 33 -3.28 -13.16 1.31
CA ALA A 33 -4.69 -13.23 0.92
C ALA A 33 -5.37 -11.87 1.04
N PHE A 34 -5.88 -11.36 -0.07
CA PHE A 34 -6.53 -10.07 -0.20
C PHE A 34 -8.01 -10.23 -0.55
N GLY A 35 -8.88 -9.47 0.11
CA GLY A 35 -10.31 -9.51 -0.15
C GLY A 35 -11.02 -8.26 0.37
N GLU A 36 -12.24 -8.03 -0.11
CA GLU A 36 -13.10 -7.00 0.46
C GLU A 36 -13.46 -7.35 1.90
N ARG A 37 -13.46 -6.38 2.83
CA ARG A 37 -13.71 -6.62 4.26
C ARG A 37 -14.97 -7.46 4.53
N VAL A 38 -16.10 -7.05 3.97
CA VAL A 38 -17.39 -7.74 4.18
C VAL A 38 -17.33 -9.19 3.69
N PHE A 39 -16.61 -9.42 2.59
CA PHE A 39 -16.44 -10.75 2.02
C PHE A 39 -15.53 -11.62 2.90
N LEU A 40 -14.42 -11.07 3.40
CA LEU A 40 -13.52 -11.77 4.33
C LEU A 40 -14.23 -12.14 5.64
N GLU A 41 -15.02 -11.22 6.22
CA GLU A 41 -15.80 -11.47 7.44
C GLU A 41 -16.88 -12.55 7.23
N LYS A 42 -17.46 -12.66 6.03
CA LYS A 42 -18.43 -13.68 5.66
C LYS A 42 -17.79 -15.06 5.44
N ILE A 43 -16.68 -15.09 4.70
CA ILE A 43 -16.06 -16.33 4.24
C ILE A 43 -15.18 -16.96 5.31
N LEU A 44 -14.45 -16.15 6.12
CA LEU A 44 -13.49 -16.62 7.11
C LEU A 44 -12.49 -17.61 6.46
N PRO A 45 -11.59 -17.12 5.57
CA PRO A 45 -10.83 -17.98 4.67
C PRO A 45 -9.66 -18.70 5.33
N TYR A 46 -9.27 -18.33 6.56
CA TYR A 46 -8.06 -18.84 7.21
C TYR A 46 -7.98 -20.37 7.22
N LYS A 47 -9.04 -21.04 7.69
CA LYS A 47 -9.05 -22.50 7.77
C LYS A 47 -8.87 -23.15 6.40
N LYS A 48 -9.56 -22.65 5.38
CA LYS A 48 -9.45 -23.15 4.01
C LYS A 48 -8.03 -22.99 3.46
N LEU A 49 -7.44 -21.82 3.65
CA LEU A 49 -6.07 -21.54 3.23
C LEU A 49 -5.05 -22.42 3.97
N LYS A 50 -5.24 -22.63 5.27
CA LYS A 50 -4.36 -23.49 6.09
C LYS A 50 -4.44 -24.97 5.70
N ASP A 51 -5.62 -25.42 5.31
CA ASP A 51 -5.80 -26.79 4.79
C ASP A 51 -5.10 -26.97 3.42
N LEU A 52 -5.09 -25.93 2.57
CA LEU A 52 -4.39 -25.95 1.27
C LEU A 52 -2.86 -25.80 1.42
N TYR A 53 -2.41 -24.91 2.31
CA TYR A 53 -1.00 -24.55 2.51
C TYR A 53 -0.59 -24.78 3.98
N PRO A 54 -0.41 -26.06 4.39
CA PRO A 54 -0.30 -26.42 5.81
C PRO A 54 0.95 -25.88 6.52
N LYS A 55 2.03 -25.60 5.79
CA LYS A 55 3.27 -25.06 6.36
C LYS A 55 3.32 -23.53 6.35
N ALA A 56 2.53 -22.89 5.49
CA ALA A 56 2.62 -21.45 5.27
C ALA A 56 2.16 -20.61 6.48
N ASP A 57 2.85 -19.50 6.70
CA ASP A 57 2.29 -18.38 7.42
C ASP A 57 1.26 -17.69 6.52
N ILE A 58 0.05 -17.46 7.05
CA ILE A 58 -1.08 -16.95 6.28
C ILE A 58 -1.41 -15.56 6.76
N ILE A 59 -1.32 -14.59 5.85
CA ILE A 59 -1.67 -13.19 6.08
C ILE A 59 -2.94 -12.87 5.32
N ILE A 60 -3.92 -12.32 6.00
CA ILE A 60 -5.21 -11.92 5.44
C ILE A 60 -5.38 -10.42 5.63
N CYS A 61 -5.72 -9.69 4.56
CA CYS A 61 -5.88 -8.25 4.62
C CYS A 61 -7.11 -7.80 3.83
N SER A 62 -7.92 -6.93 4.43
CA SER A 62 -9.00 -6.25 3.73
C SER A 62 -8.47 -5.15 2.80
N THR A 63 -9.12 -4.97 1.67
CA THR A 63 -8.64 -4.10 0.60
C THR A 63 -9.75 -3.27 -0.02
N SER A 64 -9.35 -2.27 -0.77
CA SER A 64 -10.26 -1.52 -1.66
C SER A 64 -10.33 -2.10 -3.07
N GLY A 65 -9.89 -3.33 -3.25
CA GLY A 65 -9.88 -4.11 -4.49
C GLY A 65 -8.61 -4.95 -4.57
N GLN A 66 -8.74 -6.21 -4.97
CA GLN A 66 -7.63 -7.16 -5.06
C GLN A 66 -7.20 -7.36 -6.50
N ILE A 67 -5.88 -7.46 -6.70
CA ILE A 67 -5.23 -7.55 -8.01
C ILE A 67 -4.83 -9.00 -8.26
N SER A 68 -5.26 -9.53 -9.41
CA SER A 68 -4.82 -10.82 -9.94
C SER A 68 -4.35 -10.64 -11.38
N ASN A 69 -3.04 -10.70 -11.61
CA ASN A 69 -2.41 -10.36 -12.87
C ASN A 69 -2.88 -8.98 -13.40
N THR A 70 -3.62 -8.93 -14.48
CA THR A 70 -4.12 -7.69 -15.11
C THR A 70 -5.55 -7.34 -14.72
N SER A 71 -6.15 -8.09 -13.79
CA SER A 71 -7.57 -7.92 -13.46
C SER A 71 -7.78 -7.43 -12.03
N LEU A 72 -8.77 -6.55 -11.88
CA LEU A 72 -9.34 -6.16 -10.60
C LEU A 72 -10.45 -7.14 -10.21
N VAL A 73 -10.16 -8.03 -9.26
CA VAL A 73 -11.12 -9.03 -8.77
C VAL A 73 -12.05 -8.42 -7.74
N LYS A 74 -13.34 -8.73 -7.80
CA LYS A 74 -14.38 -8.26 -6.86
C LYS A 74 -15.15 -9.43 -6.30
N ASN A 75 -15.67 -9.29 -5.06
CA ASN A 75 -16.48 -10.30 -4.38
C ASN A 75 -15.82 -11.69 -4.30
N ASN A 76 -14.52 -11.74 -4.28
CA ASN A 76 -13.72 -12.95 -4.16
C ASN A 76 -12.45 -12.63 -3.33
N ILE A 77 -11.73 -13.67 -2.93
CA ILE A 77 -10.43 -13.54 -2.26
C ILE A 77 -9.35 -13.96 -3.27
N VAL A 78 -8.35 -13.13 -3.45
CA VAL A 78 -7.14 -13.49 -4.19
C VAL A 78 -6.07 -13.87 -3.19
N ALA A 79 -5.58 -15.11 -3.26
CA ALA A 79 -4.51 -15.58 -2.40
C ALA A 79 -3.31 -16.01 -3.23
N THR A 80 -2.15 -15.45 -2.90
CA THR A 80 -0.86 -15.75 -3.52
C THR A 80 -0.01 -16.54 -2.54
N ALA A 81 0.25 -17.80 -2.85
CA ALA A 81 1.12 -18.68 -2.09
C ALA A 81 2.55 -18.64 -2.67
N ILE A 82 3.51 -18.55 -1.78
CA ILE A 82 4.93 -18.38 -2.10
C ILE A 82 5.71 -19.50 -1.41
N ASP A 83 6.52 -20.20 -2.18
CA ASP A 83 7.53 -21.16 -1.70
C ASP A 83 8.92 -20.51 -1.92
N PHE A 84 9.47 -19.92 -0.88
CA PHE A 84 10.84 -19.43 -0.89
C PHE A 84 11.80 -20.60 -0.71
N GLU A 85 12.66 -20.85 -1.70
CA GLU A 85 13.54 -22.01 -1.70
C GLU A 85 14.84 -21.77 -0.91
N LYS A 86 15.27 -20.50 -0.78
CA LYS A 86 16.52 -20.11 -0.10
C LYS A 86 16.36 -19.01 0.93
N THR A 87 15.20 -18.35 0.97
CA THR A 87 14.92 -17.22 1.84
C THR A 87 14.22 -17.69 3.10
N ALA A 88 14.76 -17.37 4.25
CA ALA A 88 14.05 -17.53 5.51
C ALA A 88 13.13 -16.32 5.73
N ILE A 89 11.93 -16.57 6.26
CA ILE A 89 11.01 -15.54 6.68
C ILE A 89 10.73 -15.62 8.18
N LYS A 90 10.37 -14.49 8.76
CA LYS A 90 9.84 -14.41 10.11
C LYS A 90 8.63 -13.48 10.09
N VAL A 91 7.58 -13.84 10.80
CA VAL A 91 6.34 -13.07 10.86
C VAL A 91 6.06 -12.61 12.28
N SER A 92 5.37 -11.48 12.41
CA SER A 92 4.90 -10.97 13.70
C SER A 92 3.58 -10.24 13.52
N GLU A 93 2.68 -10.37 14.49
CA GLU A 93 1.41 -9.64 14.56
C GLU A 93 1.38 -8.79 15.83
N ILE A 94 0.89 -7.57 15.70
CA ILE A 94 0.77 -6.61 16.77
C ILE A 94 -0.67 -6.13 16.86
N ASP A 95 -1.24 -6.16 18.09
CA ASP A 95 -2.58 -5.66 18.39
C ASP A 95 -2.47 -4.23 18.94
N ILE A 96 -3.03 -3.26 18.21
CA ILE A 96 -2.97 -1.83 18.55
C ILE A 96 -4.21 -1.35 19.34
N LEU A 97 -5.27 -2.16 19.46
CA LEU A 97 -6.49 -1.79 20.19
C LEU A 97 -6.28 -1.70 21.70
N ASN A 98 -5.25 -2.36 22.22
CA ASN A 98 -4.94 -2.43 23.65
C ASN A 98 -3.99 -1.32 24.13
N ASN A 99 -4.05 -0.10 23.56
CA ASN A 99 -3.23 1.06 23.92
C ASN A 99 -1.71 0.89 23.69
N LEU A 100 -1.29 0.17 22.67
CA LEU A 100 0.11 0.15 22.29
C LEU A 100 0.52 1.54 21.76
N ASP A 101 1.52 2.12 22.38
CA ASP A 101 2.19 3.29 21.84
C ASP A 101 2.94 2.88 20.54
N ILE A 102 2.93 3.74 19.54
CA ILE A 102 3.68 3.54 18.29
C ILE A 102 5.17 3.27 18.55
N GLN A 103 5.73 3.81 19.64
CA GLN A 103 7.11 3.52 20.06
C GLN A 103 7.30 2.05 20.51
N GLU A 104 6.31 1.45 21.16
CA GLU A 104 6.36 0.03 21.55
C GLU A 104 6.33 -0.87 20.30
N LEU A 105 5.55 -0.50 19.28
CA LEU A 105 5.54 -1.16 17.99
C LEU A 105 6.94 -1.21 17.35
N GLY A 106 7.61 -0.06 17.29
CA GLY A 106 8.96 0.02 16.73
C GLY A 106 9.96 -0.87 17.49
N ASN A 107 9.87 -0.88 18.82
CA ASN A 107 10.72 -1.72 19.67
C ASN A 107 10.45 -3.23 19.46
N MET A 108 9.16 -3.63 19.29
CA MET A 108 8.80 -5.01 19.01
C MET A 108 9.35 -5.46 17.66
N ILE A 109 9.18 -4.66 16.61
CA ILE A 109 9.71 -4.96 15.28
C ILE A 109 11.23 -5.09 15.33
N LYS A 110 11.92 -4.19 16.01
CA LYS A 110 13.37 -4.29 16.21
C LYS A 110 13.76 -5.59 16.93
N LYS A 111 13.10 -5.92 18.03
CA LYS A 111 13.38 -7.14 18.80
C LYS A 111 13.11 -8.40 17.99
N ASP A 112 12.03 -8.40 17.22
CA ASP A 112 11.57 -9.58 16.51
C ASP A 112 12.34 -9.84 15.21
N PHE A 113 12.71 -8.78 14.47
CA PHE A 113 13.24 -8.94 13.11
C PHE A 113 14.74 -8.65 12.97
N PHE A 114 15.32 -7.78 13.81
CA PHE A 114 16.67 -7.29 13.54
C PHE A 114 17.75 -8.33 13.80
N ASN A 115 18.42 -8.72 12.71
CA ASN A 115 19.70 -9.40 12.70
C ASN A 115 20.48 -8.99 11.43
N GLU A 116 21.73 -9.46 11.30
CA GLU A 116 22.62 -9.11 10.20
C GLU A 116 22.19 -9.60 8.80
N HIS A 117 21.25 -10.56 8.74
CA HIS A 117 20.77 -11.15 7.49
C HIS A 117 19.42 -10.59 7.02
N LEU A 118 18.81 -9.65 7.77
CA LEU A 118 17.55 -9.03 7.38
C LEU A 118 17.74 -8.16 6.13
N LYS A 119 16.97 -8.44 5.09
CA LYS A 119 17.04 -7.74 3.78
C LYS A 119 15.93 -6.73 3.60
N SER A 120 14.71 -7.05 4.03
CA SER A 120 13.55 -6.17 3.88
C SER A 120 12.45 -6.56 4.86
N ILE A 121 11.51 -5.64 5.10
CA ILE A 121 10.31 -5.87 5.92
C ILE A 121 9.06 -5.51 5.08
N PHE A 122 8.14 -6.46 4.94
CA PHE A 122 6.81 -6.21 4.42
C PHE A 122 5.85 -5.91 5.57
N ILE A 123 5.00 -4.89 5.44
CA ILE A 123 4.04 -4.49 6.47
C ILE A 123 2.65 -4.34 5.88
N LEU A 124 1.68 -4.95 6.53
CA LEU A 124 0.26 -4.67 6.37
C LEU A 124 -0.29 -4.12 7.68
N SER A 125 -0.78 -2.90 7.64
CA SER A 125 -1.35 -2.23 8.80
C SER A 125 -2.85 -2.04 8.65
N GLU A 126 -3.55 -2.07 9.78
CA GLU A 126 -4.88 -1.48 9.88
C GLU A 126 -4.86 -0.06 9.30
N GLY A 127 -5.91 0.33 8.57
CA GLY A 127 -5.91 1.55 7.74
C GLY A 127 -6.81 2.67 8.24
N THR A 128 -7.55 2.50 9.35
CA THR A 128 -8.51 3.51 9.84
C THR A 128 -8.06 4.21 11.13
N PHE A 129 -7.31 3.53 11.99
CA PHE A 129 -6.85 4.07 13.29
C PHE A 129 -5.38 4.47 13.30
N VAL A 130 -4.58 3.91 12.39
CA VAL A 130 -3.13 4.15 12.36
C VAL A 130 -2.82 5.38 11.54
N ASN A 131 -2.11 6.35 12.14
CA ASN A 131 -1.44 7.37 11.35
C ASN A 131 -0.23 6.74 10.65
N GLY A 132 -0.36 6.47 9.35
CA GLY A 132 0.68 5.79 8.58
C GLY A 132 2.02 6.54 8.57
N THR A 133 2.02 7.89 8.64
CA THR A 133 3.25 8.67 8.73
C THR A 133 3.97 8.43 10.07
N GLU A 134 3.23 8.42 11.19
CA GLU A 134 3.81 8.15 12.51
C GLU A 134 4.34 6.70 12.59
N LEU A 135 3.61 5.74 12.02
CA LEU A 135 4.05 4.35 11.90
C LEU A 135 5.38 4.25 11.18
N ILE A 136 5.48 4.82 9.99
CA ILE A 136 6.70 4.74 9.16
C ILE A 136 7.87 5.46 9.83
N ASN A 137 7.65 6.64 10.40
CA ASN A 137 8.71 7.37 11.11
C ASN A 137 9.29 6.57 12.28
N GLU A 138 8.45 5.87 13.05
CA GLU A 138 8.95 5.03 14.13
C GLU A 138 9.72 3.80 13.61
N LEU A 139 9.24 3.18 12.52
CA LEU A 139 9.93 2.06 11.89
C LEU A 139 11.31 2.47 11.36
N ILE A 140 11.41 3.58 10.64
CA ILE A 140 12.66 4.14 10.12
C ILE A 140 13.63 4.41 11.26
N LYS A 141 13.17 5.03 12.34
CA LYS A 141 14.01 5.31 13.52
C LYS A 141 14.61 4.04 14.13
N GLN A 142 13.87 2.94 14.15
CA GLN A 142 14.37 1.66 14.66
C GLN A 142 15.28 0.94 13.66
N THR A 143 15.01 1.04 12.36
CA THR A 143 15.79 0.39 11.28
C THR A 143 17.05 1.17 10.92
N LYS A 144 17.25 2.38 11.47
CA LYS A 144 18.36 3.29 11.13
C LYS A 144 18.48 3.53 9.62
N GLU A 145 17.36 3.60 8.93
CA GLU A 145 17.26 3.83 7.48
C GLU A 145 17.97 2.79 6.59
N ALA A 146 18.41 1.66 7.17
CA ALA A 146 19.24 0.68 6.46
C ALA A 146 18.43 -0.44 5.80
N ILE A 147 17.19 -0.69 6.26
CA ILE A 147 16.36 -1.81 5.83
C ILE A 147 15.15 -1.28 5.06
N PRO A 148 14.95 -1.68 3.80
CA PRO A 148 13.77 -1.32 3.02
C PRO A 148 12.49 -1.84 3.70
N ILE A 149 11.46 -0.98 3.78
CA ILE A 149 10.14 -1.34 4.28
C ILE A 149 9.13 -1.06 3.18
N PHE A 150 8.29 -2.04 2.87
CA PHE A 150 7.26 -1.93 1.85
C PHE A 150 5.95 -2.57 2.30
N GLY A 151 4.86 -2.25 1.61
CA GLY A 151 3.54 -2.76 1.94
C GLY A 151 2.46 -1.69 1.85
N GLY A 152 1.51 -1.70 2.79
CA GLY A 152 0.44 -0.70 2.77
C GLY A 152 -0.56 -0.81 3.91
N LEU A 153 -1.46 0.16 3.92
CA LEU A 153 -2.58 0.20 4.84
C LEU A 153 -3.76 -0.55 4.23
N ALA A 154 -4.40 -1.39 5.03
CA ALA A 154 -5.63 -2.09 4.65
C ALA A 154 -6.72 -1.10 4.19
N GLY A 155 -7.62 -1.56 3.33
CA GLY A 155 -8.73 -0.77 2.81
C GLY A 155 -10.10 -1.37 3.12
N ASP A 156 -11.16 -0.57 2.95
CA ASP A 156 -12.57 -0.96 3.06
C ASP A 156 -13.37 -0.30 1.93
N GLU A 157 -12.93 -0.52 0.70
CA GLU A 157 -13.44 0.18 -0.48
C GLU A 157 -13.37 1.72 -0.32
N TYR A 158 -14.50 2.41 -0.36
CA TYR A 158 -14.60 3.87 -0.18
C TYR A 158 -15.27 4.26 1.15
N LYS A 159 -15.43 3.29 2.07
CA LYS A 159 -16.21 3.51 3.30
C LYS A 159 -15.41 4.23 4.37
N PHE A 160 -14.11 3.94 4.47
CA PHE A 160 -13.21 4.46 5.50
C PHE A 160 -13.73 4.21 6.94
N GLU A 161 -14.47 3.11 7.14
CA GLU A 161 -15.11 2.78 8.41
C GLU A 161 -14.32 1.78 9.24
N LYS A 162 -13.89 0.68 8.59
CA LYS A 162 -13.27 -0.44 9.27
C LYS A 162 -12.36 -1.22 8.33
N THR A 163 -11.16 -1.52 8.78
CA THR A 163 -10.26 -2.42 8.06
C THR A 163 -9.86 -3.59 8.95
N ILE A 164 -9.48 -4.71 8.36
CA ILE A 164 -9.09 -5.92 9.08
C ILE A 164 -7.80 -6.50 8.49
N VAL A 165 -6.93 -6.94 9.39
CA VAL A 165 -5.67 -7.64 9.07
C VAL A 165 -5.54 -8.83 10.03
N GLY A 166 -4.90 -9.92 9.63
CA GLY A 166 -4.66 -11.07 10.50
C GLY A 166 -3.50 -11.93 10.03
N LEU A 167 -2.84 -12.53 11.00
CA LEU A 167 -1.75 -13.49 10.81
C LEU A 167 -2.14 -14.82 11.43
N ASN A 168 -2.09 -15.92 10.67
CA ASN A 168 -2.35 -17.28 11.12
C ASN A 168 -3.70 -17.44 11.87
N GLY A 169 -4.68 -16.65 11.47
CA GLY A 169 -6.03 -16.60 11.99
C GLY A 169 -6.94 -15.75 11.11
N ASP A 170 -8.21 -15.66 11.46
CA ASP A 170 -9.13 -14.78 10.76
C ASP A 170 -8.77 -13.31 11.03
N ALA A 171 -8.86 -12.49 10.01
CA ALA A 171 -8.51 -11.07 10.08
C ALA A 171 -9.46 -10.31 11.00
N THR A 172 -8.92 -9.42 11.82
CA THR A 172 -9.66 -8.57 12.75
C THR A 172 -9.17 -7.12 12.68
N GLN A 173 -9.93 -6.22 13.26
CA GLN A 173 -9.57 -4.81 13.36
C GLN A 173 -8.41 -4.61 14.35
N GLY A 174 -7.63 -3.54 14.14
CA GLY A 174 -6.59 -3.12 15.06
C GLY A 174 -5.32 -3.97 15.03
N LYS A 175 -5.01 -4.59 13.90
CA LYS A 175 -3.82 -5.41 13.73
C LYS A 175 -2.82 -4.78 12.77
N ILE A 176 -1.55 -5.00 13.06
CA ILE A 176 -0.42 -4.76 12.15
C ILE A 176 0.34 -6.08 12.03
N VAL A 177 0.58 -6.50 10.78
CA VAL A 177 1.34 -7.71 10.48
C VAL A 177 2.63 -7.31 9.76
N ALA A 178 3.74 -7.90 10.18
CA ALA A 178 5.04 -7.70 9.56
C ALA A 178 5.66 -9.03 9.14
N VAL A 179 6.39 -9.01 8.01
CA VAL A 179 7.20 -10.13 7.51
C VAL A 179 8.61 -9.64 7.27
N GLY A 180 9.58 -10.21 7.96
CA GLY A 180 11.00 -10.01 7.68
C GLY A 180 11.52 -11.08 6.73
N PHE A 181 12.33 -10.66 5.74
CA PHE A 181 12.97 -11.53 4.76
C PHE A 181 14.47 -11.59 5.00
N TYR A 182 15.05 -12.79 5.00
CA TYR A 182 16.44 -13.03 5.40
C TYR A 182 17.19 -13.87 4.38
N GLY A 183 18.47 -13.55 4.22
CA GLY A 183 19.40 -14.30 3.38
C GLY A 183 19.81 -13.51 2.13
N ASP A 184 20.91 -13.93 1.50
CA ASP A 184 21.51 -13.21 0.38
C ASP A 184 20.88 -13.56 -0.98
N ALA A 185 20.07 -14.60 -1.03
CA ALA A 185 19.45 -15.06 -2.28
C ALA A 185 18.22 -14.20 -2.69
N ILE A 186 17.60 -13.48 -1.75
CA ILE A 186 16.41 -12.68 -2.05
C ILE A 186 16.77 -11.27 -2.49
N HIS A 187 16.14 -10.83 -3.56
CA HIS A 187 16.33 -9.51 -4.15
C HIS A 187 15.00 -8.79 -4.32
N PHE A 188 15.05 -7.47 -4.12
CA PHE A 188 13.90 -6.58 -4.21
C PHE A 188 14.18 -5.43 -5.19
N GLY A 189 13.16 -5.00 -5.92
CA GLY A 189 13.15 -3.72 -6.64
C GLY A 189 11.96 -2.90 -6.16
N PHE A 190 12.13 -1.59 -6.07
CA PHE A 190 11.10 -0.70 -5.55
C PHE A 190 10.90 0.49 -6.48
N SER A 191 9.66 0.85 -6.74
CA SER A 191 9.32 2.11 -7.39
C SER A 191 7.94 2.60 -6.97
N SER A 192 7.79 3.92 -6.90
CA SER A 192 6.53 4.58 -6.58
C SER A 192 6.33 5.77 -7.51
N LYS A 193 5.18 5.84 -8.19
CA LYS A 193 4.83 6.94 -9.12
C LYS A 193 3.37 7.35 -8.96
N GLY A 194 3.12 8.66 -8.96
CA GLY A 194 1.77 9.23 -8.84
C GLY A 194 1.08 9.50 -10.17
N GLY A 195 1.73 10.18 -11.08
CA GLY A 195 1.14 10.61 -12.36
C GLY A 195 0.20 11.82 -12.26
N TRP A 196 0.15 12.49 -11.11
CA TRP A 196 -0.65 13.68 -10.88
C TRP A 196 -0.02 14.93 -11.50
N SER A 197 -0.85 15.86 -11.90
CA SER A 197 -0.40 17.15 -12.47
C SER A 197 -0.70 18.29 -11.51
N ASP A 198 0.29 19.15 -11.31
CA ASP A 198 0.12 20.35 -10.51
C ASP A 198 -0.97 21.27 -11.09
N PHE A 199 -1.71 21.89 -10.18
CA PHE A 199 -2.79 22.81 -10.50
C PHE A 199 -2.78 23.99 -9.51
N GLY A 200 -2.70 25.21 -10.03
CA GLY A 200 -2.63 26.42 -9.21
C GLY A 200 -1.24 26.72 -8.58
N PRO A 201 -1.15 27.78 -7.76
CA PRO A 201 0.10 28.21 -7.14
C PRO A 201 0.46 27.36 -5.92
N GLU A 202 1.77 27.26 -5.65
CA GLU A 202 2.30 26.72 -4.39
C GLU A 202 2.07 27.76 -3.27
N ARG A 203 1.68 27.27 -2.07
CA ARG A 203 1.36 28.10 -0.92
C ARG A 203 1.86 27.47 0.37
N GLU A 204 2.24 28.31 1.32
CA GLU A 204 2.72 27.87 2.63
C GLU A 204 1.56 27.45 3.55
N VAL A 205 1.74 26.37 4.28
CA VAL A 205 0.87 25.91 5.38
C VAL A 205 1.19 26.71 6.63
N THR A 206 0.27 27.58 7.04
CA THR A 206 0.49 28.49 8.16
C THR A 206 -0.09 27.98 9.47
N LEU A 207 -1.04 27.03 9.42
CA LEU A 207 -1.60 26.38 10.61
C LEU A 207 -2.03 24.94 10.29
N SER A 208 -1.42 24.01 10.97
CA SER A 208 -1.78 22.58 10.96
C SER A 208 -1.47 21.91 12.29
N ASP A 209 -2.11 20.78 12.54
CA ASP A 209 -1.81 19.89 13.67
C ASP A 209 -1.80 18.46 13.13
N LYS A 210 -0.60 17.84 13.09
CA LYS A 210 -0.35 16.53 12.49
C LYS A 210 -0.91 16.47 11.05
N ASN A 211 -1.98 15.69 10.84
CA ASN A 211 -2.63 15.50 9.55
C ASN A 211 -3.88 16.39 9.34
N ILE A 212 -4.12 17.37 10.22
CA ILE A 212 -5.23 18.31 10.09
C ILE A 212 -4.70 19.66 9.62
N LEU A 213 -5.18 20.13 8.48
CA LEU A 213 -4.82 21.40 7.87
C LEU A 213 -5.91 22.45 8.11
N TYR A 214 -5.57 23.53 8.80
CA TYR A 214 -6.49 24.64 9.14
C TYR A 214 -6.31 25.83 8.23
N LYS A 215 -5.06 26.25 7.93
CA LYS A 215 -4.79 27.45 7.14
C LYS A 215 -3.66 27.25 6.13
N ILE A 216 -3.86 27.88 4.98
CA ILE A 216 -2.89 28.04 3.89
C ILE A 216 -2.73 29.54 3.66
N GLY A 217 -1.53 30.09 3.93
CA GLY A 217 -1.34 31.53 4.01
C GLY A 217 -2.25 32.16 5.08
N ASP A 218 -2.96 33.19 4.73
CA ASP A 218 -3.92 33.91 5.58
C ASP A 218 -5.35 33.36 5.54
N ARG A 219 -5.61 32.33 4.73
CA ARG A 219 -6.96 31.80 4.46
C ARG A 219 -7.21 30.47 5.15
N PHE A 220 -8.47 30.19 5.51
CA PHE A 220 -8.89 28.85 5.91
C PHE A 220 -8.72 27.87 4.76
N ALA A 221 -8.16 26.70 5.08
CA ALA A 221 -7.78 25.71 4.07
C ALA A 221 -8.97 25.18 3.28
N LEU A 222 -10.08 24.85 3.96
CA LEU A 222 -11.28 24.34 3.30
C LEU A 222 -11.95 25.40 2.39
N ASP A 223 -12.01 26.67 2.84
CA ASP A 223 -12.60 27.75 2.04
C ASP A 223 -11.78 27.97 0.75
N LEU A 224 -10.44 28.00 0.87
CA LEU A 224 -9.54 28.11 -0.27
C LEU A 224 -9.68 26.91 -1.22
N TYR A 225 -9.75 25.71 -0.67
CA TYR A 225 -9.87 24.48 -1.45
C TYR A 225 -11.19 24.47 -2.23
N LYS A 226 -12.33 24.81 -1.61
CA LYS A 226 -13.63 24.91 -2.27
C LYS A 226 -13.64 25.90 -3.41
N GLU A 227 -12.97 27.06 -3.25
CA GLU A 227 -12.86 28.06 -4.31
C GLU A 227 -12.17 27.48 -5.56
N TYR A 228 -11.09 26.70 -5.38
CA TYR A 228 -10.39 26.06 -6.50
C TYR A 228 -11.20 24.94 -7.14
N LEU A 229 -11.97 24.19 -6.36
CA LEU A 229 -12.80 23.09 -6.87
C LEU A 229 -14.03 23.58 -7.65
N GLY A 230 -14.52 24.78 -7.36
CA GLY A 230 -15.74 25.32 -7.99
C GLY A 230 -16.94 24.37 -7.78
N LYS A 231 -17.55 23.91 -8.84
CA LYS A 231 -18.72 23.00 -8.79
C LYS A 231 -18.47 21.67 -8.08
N TYR A 232 -17.22 21.17 -8.09
CA TYR A 232 -16.88 19.93 -7.42
C TYR A 232 -16.86 20.05 -5.89
N ALA A 233 -16.92 21.26 -5.35
CA ALA A 233 -16.98 21.49 -3.89
C ALA A 233 -18.28 20.95 -3.27
N GLU A 234 -19.36 20.86 -4.05
CA GLU A 234 -20.66 20.34 -3.57
C GLU A 234 -20.61 18.82 -3.29
N GLU A 235 -19.65 18.11 -3.86
CA GLU A 235 -19.46 16.66 -3.73
C GLU A 235 -18.39 16.29 -2.69
N LEU A 236 -17.89 17.24 -1.90
CA LEU A 236 -16.91 16.96 -0.85
C LEU A 236 -17.54 16.12 0.29
N PRO A 237 -16.79 15.17 0.90
CA PRO A 237 -15.35 14.91 0.68
C PRO A 237 -15.04 14.00 -0.52
N ALA A 238 -16.02 13.36 -1.17
CA ALA A 238 -15.77 12.36 -2.21
C ALA A 238 -14.97 12.92 -3.41
N SER A 239 -15.30 14.12 -3.87
CA SER A 239 -14.61 14.78 -4.99
C SER A 239 -13.14 15.11 -4.71
N SER A 240 -12.71 15.12 -3.44
CA SER A 240 -11.32 15.40 -3.08
C SER A 240 -10.34 14.35 -3.60
N LEU A 241 -10.81 13.14 -3.88
CA LEU A 241 -9.98 12.08 -4.47
C LEU A 241 -9.47 12.44 -5.88
N TYR A 242 -10.19 13.32 -6.61
CA TYR A 242 -9.77 13.84 -7.92
C TYR A 242 -8.79 15.00 -7.83
N PHE A 243 -8.66 15.64 -6.65
CA PHE A 243 -7.89 16.85 -6.44
C PHE A 243 -7.05 16.79 -5.16
N PRO A 244 -6.09 15.84 -5.07
CA PRO A 244 -5.21 15.76 -3.91
C PRO A 244 -4.30 16.98 -3.81
N LEU A 245 -3.55 17.09 -2.70
CA LEU A 245 -2.51 18.09 -2.55
C LEU A 245 -1.13 17.47 -2.76
N SER A 246 -0.27 18.14 -3.53
CA SER A 246 1.17 18.00 -3.44
C SER A 246 1.64 18.73 -2.18
N MET A 247 2.53 18.12 -1.41
CA MET A 247 3.12 18.70 -0.21
C MET A 247 4.64 18.55 -0.25
N LYS A 248 5.37 19.60 0.09
CA LYS A 248 6.82 19.61 0.30
C LYS A 248 7.11 20.10 1.70
N GLU A 249 7.94 19.41 2.46
CA GLU A 249 8.33 19.85 3.80
C GLU A 249 9.08 21.17 3.79
N ASN A 250 9.86 21.41 2.75
CA ASN A 250 10.54 22.69 2.49
C ASN A 250 10.68 22.89 0.97
N ILE A 251 11.10 24.07 0.55
CA ILE A 251 11.15 24.46 -0.87
C ILE A 251 12.06 23.56 -1.74
N ASN A 252 13.04 22.90 -1.14
CA ASN A 252 14.00 22.02 -1.82
C ASN A 252 13.67 20.53 -1.66
N ALA A 253 12.65 20.19 -0.86
CA ALA A 253 12.24 18.81 -0.64
C ALA A 253 11.51 18.25 -1.85
N GLU A 254 11.58 16.95 -2.04
CA GLU A 254 10.72 16.25 -2.98
C GLU A 254 9.26 16.36 -2.54
N SER A 255 8.36 16.42 -3.50
CA SER A 255 6.94 16.51 -3.20
C SER A 255 6.34 15.12 -3.00
N VAL A 256 5.49 15.02 -1.99
CA VAL A 256 4.62 13.85 -1.76
C VAL A 256 3.17 14.25 -1.98
N VAL A 257 2.37 13.31 -2.45
CA VAL A 257 0.92 13.54 -2.58
C VAL A 257 0.24 13.22 -1.27
N ARG A 258 -0.76 14.00 -0.91
CA ARG A 258 -1.58 13.82 0.30
C ARG A 258 -3.07 13.78 -0.05
N THR A 259 -3.71 12.69 0.33
CA THR A 259 -5.14 12.46 0.13
C THR A 259 -5.94 13.08 1.25
N ILE A 260 -7.02 13.81 0.91
CA ILE A 260 -7.98 14.33 1.87
C ILE A 260 -8.96 13.21 2.21
N LEU A 261 -9.08 12.89 3.51
CA LEU A 261 -9.97 11.84 4.02
C LEU A 261 -11.32 12.41 4.45
N SER A 262 -11.30 13.59 5.07
CA SER A 262 -12.52 14.25 5.57
C SER A 262 -12.37 15.75 5.64
N ILE A 263 -13.50 16.44 5.77
CA ILE A 263 -13.60 17.89 5.96
C ILE A 263 -14.38 18.20 7.23
N ASP A 264 -14.05 19.33 7.86
CA ASP A 264 -14.78 19.91 9.00
C ASP A 264 -15.26 21.31 8.61
N GLU A 265 -16.56 21.45 8.39
CA GLU A 265 -17.18 22.71 7.96
C GLU A 265 -17.14 23.80 9.03
N GLU A 266 -17.24 23.44 10.32
CA GLU A 266 -17.23 24.39 11.42
C GLU A 266 -15.83 24.96 11.63
N LYS A 267 -14.81 24.09 11.64
CA LYS A 267 -13.41 24.48 11.77
C LYS A 267 -12.78 24.94 10.47
N LYS A 268 -13.48 24.75 9.35
CA LYS A 268 -13.00 25.01 7.98
C LYS A 268 -11.66 24.34 7.69
N SER A 269 -11.52 23.10 8.18
CA SER A 269 -10.30 22.31 8.11
C SER A 269 -10.46 21.04 7.26
N MET A 270 -9.33 20.44 6.88
CA MET A 270 -9.27 19.21 6.12
C MET A 270 -8.36 18.23 6.83
N THR A 271 -8.77 16.94 6.93
CA THR A 271 -7.97 15.85 7.49
C THR A 271 -7.39 15.01 6.36
N PHE A 272 -6.10 14.68 6.45
CA PHE A 272 -5.34 13.98 5.42
C PHE A 272 -4.92 12.57 5.85
N ALA A 273 -4.62 11.72 4.88
CA ALA A 273 -4.11 10.37 5.12
C ALA A 273 -2.67 10.34 5.70
N GLY A 274 -1.95 11.44 5.62
CA GLY A 274 -0.62 11.61 6.21
C GLY A 274 -0.42 13.03 6.73
N ASN A 275 0.67 13.24 7.47
CA ASN A 275 0.93 14.53 8.10
C ASN A 275 1.13 15.66 7.08
N ILE A 276 0.69 16.86 7.46
CA ILE A 276 0.88 18.14 6.75
C ILE A 276 1.58 19.09 7.74
N PRO A 277 2.92 19.14 7.77
CA PRO A 277 3.65 19.98 8.72
C PRO A 277 3.39 21.47 8.50
N GLN A 278 3.27 22.23 9.60
CA GLN A 278 3.26 23.69 9.52
C GLN A 278 4.59 24.20 8.97
N GLY A 279 4.55 25.19 8.09
CA GLY A 279 5.71 25.69 7.35
C GLY A 279 6.02 24.90 6.07
N SER A 280 5.32 23.79 5.81
CA SER A 280 5.41 23.09 4.53
C SER A 280 4.70 23.86 3.41
N PHE A 281 4.95 23.47 2.17
CA PHE A 281 4.33 24.08 0.98
C PHE A 281 3.39 23.08 0.33
N VAL A 282 2.19 23.56 -0.02
CA VAL A 282 1.16 22.74 -0.67
C VAL A 282 0.72 23.34 -2.00
N ARG A 283 0.35 22.46 -2.94
CA ARG A 283 -0.23 22.82 -4.22
C ARG A 283 -1.34 21.84 -4.56
N LEU A 284 -2.43 22.32 -5.17
CA LEU A 284 -3.46 21.43 -5.68
C LEU A 284 -2.92 20.60 -6.85
N MET A 285 -3.44 19.39 -6.96
CA MET A 285 -3.16 18.51 -8.09
C MET A 285 -4.47 18.08 -8.75
N LYS A 286 -4.38 17.62 -9.99
CA LYS A 286 -5.50 17.01 -10.71
C LYS A 286 -5.05 15.73 -11.41
N GLY A 287 -5.96 14.75 -11.45
CA GLY A 287 -5.77 13.51 -12.19
C GLY A 287 -5.88 13.72 -13.70
N ASN A 288 -5.07 12.99 -14.44
CA ASN A 288 -5.22 12.74 -15.86
C ASN A 288 -5.05 11.23 -16.06
N LEU A 289 -6.03 10.57 -16.65
CA LEU A 289 -6.07 9.11 -16.73
C LEU A 289 -4.84 8.53 -17.43
N ASP A 290 -4.43 9.11 -18.57
CA ASP A 290 -3.26 8.65 -19.31
C ASP A 290 -1.98 8.81 -18.49
N LYS A 291 -1.79 9.94 -17.80
CA LYS A 291 -0.63 10.16 -16.93
C LYS A 291 -0.59 9.22 -15.73
N LEU A 292 -1.75 8.84 -15.18
CA LEU A 292 -1.81 7.85 -14.11
C LEU A 292 -1.35 6.47 -14.63
N ILE A 293 -1.84 6.05 -15.80
CA ILE A 293 -1.43 4.79 -16.44
C ILE A 293 0.06 4.84 -16.80
N ASP A 294 0.54 5.93 -17.44
CA ASP A 294 1.95 6.15 -17.77
C ASP A 294 2.84 6.10 -16.52
N ALA A 295 2.34 6.57 -15.36
CA ALA A 295 3.09 6.49 -14.11
C ALA A 295 3.29 5.04 -13.66
N SER A 296 2.29 4.17 -13.80
CA SER A 296 2.40 2.75 -13.50
C SER A 296 3.38 2.05 -14.45
N TYR A 297 3.32 2.35 -15.75
CA TYR A 297 4.30 1.90 -16.74
C TYR A 297 5.73 2.32 -16.39
N ASN A 298 5.93 3.62 -16.10
CA ASN A 298 7.24 4.15 -15.77
C ASN A 298 7.79 3.64 -14.43
N ALA A 299 6.91 3.31 -13.46
CA ALA A 299 7.32 2.66 -12.22
C ALA A 299 7.87 1.26 -12.49
N ALA A 300 7.18 0.47 -13.30
CA ALA A 300 7.64 -0.86 -13.71
C ALA A 300 8.93 -0.80 -14.54
N LEU A 301 8.97 0.09 -15.53
CA LEU A 301 10.14 0.27 -16.43
C LEU A 301 11.39 0.65 -15.65
N GLN A 302 11.25 1.49 -14.63
CA GLN A 302 12.37 1.90 -13.78
C GLN A 302 12.98 0.68 -13.07
N ILE A 303 12.17 -0.13 -12.39
CA ILE A 303 12.65 -1.35 -11.74
C ILE A 303 13.30 -2.28 -12.77
N PHE A 304 12.64 -2.49 -13.91
CA PHE A 304 13.14 -3.37 -14.96
C PHE A 304 14.51 -2.92 -15.51
N SER A 305 14.75 -1.61 -15.60
CA SER A 305 16.02 -1.06 -16.07
C SER A 305 17.16 -1.16 -15.04
N GLU A 306 16.83 -1.22 -13.75
CA GLU A 306 17.78 -1.31 -12.64
C GLU A 306 18.14 -2.75 -12.27
N GLN A 307 17.29 -3.72 -12.61
CA GLN A 307 17.49 -5.13 -12.33
C GLN A 307 18.05 -5.90 -13.54
N SER A 308 19.05 -6.75 -13.31
CA SER A 308 19.62 -7.65 -14.33
C SER A 308 18.76 -8.89 -14.59
N THR A 309 17.89 -9.23 -13.63
CA THR A 309 17.05 -10.43 -13.63
C THR A 309 15.57 -10.04 -13.65
N LYS A 310 14.77 -10.76 -14.46
CA LYS A 310 13.31 -10.56 -14.45
C LYS A 310 12.75 -11.02 -13.11
N PRO A 311 11.85 -10.23 -12.51
CA PRO A 311 11.22 -10.61 -11.25
C PRO A 311 10.29 -11.83 -11.44
N GLU A 312 10.20 -12.66 -10.41
CA GLU A 312 9.24 -13.76 -10.37
C GLU A 312 7.87 -13.28 -9.88
N LEU A 313 7.88 -12.32 -8.93
CA LEU A 313 6.67 -11.72 -8.34
C LEU A 313 6.76 -10.19 -8.40
N ALA A 314 5.67 -9.56 -8.79
CA ALA A 314 5.43 -8.11 -8.65
C ALA A 314 4.24 -7.88 -7.73
N LEU A 315 4.50 -7.34 -6.54
CA LEU A 315 3.48 -6.91 -5.59
C LEU A 315 3.15 -5.44 -5.84
N LEU A 316 1.91 -5.17 -6.21
CA LEU A 316 1.39 -3.84 -6.48
C LEU A 316 0.54 -3.38 -5.29
N VAL A 317 0.88 -2.22 -4.73
CA VAL A 317 0.04 -1.54 -3.75
C VAL A 317 -0.33 -0.18 -4.33
N SER A 318 -1.59 -0.04 -4.73
CA SER A 318 -2.10 1.16 -5.39
C SER A 318 -3.12 1.88 -4.50
N CYS A 319 -3.14 3.19 -4.55
CA CYS A 319 -4.11 3.97 -3.78
C CYS A 319 -5.56 3.76 -4.26
N VAL A 320 -6.49 3.67 -3.31
CA VAL A 320 -7.93 3.66 -3.62
C VAL A 320 -8.36 4.90 -4.41
N GLY A 321 -7.74 6.04 -4.20
CA GLY A 321 -8.02 7.25 -4.97
C GLY A 321 -7.71 7.09 -6.46
N ARG A 322 -6.65 6.35 -6.82
CA ARG A 322 -6.36 6.01 -8.23
C ARG A 322 -7.46 5.14 -8.82
N LYS A 323 -7.93 4.13 -8.07
CA LYS A 323 -9.06 3.28 -8.47
C LYS A 323 -10.31 4.12 -8.79
N VAL A 324 -10.61 5.13 -7.95
CA VAL A 324 -11.75 6.04 -8.18
C VAL A 324 -11.57 6.84 -9.47
N VAL A 325 -10.41 7.45 -9.65
CA VAL A 325 -10.13 8.33 -10.79
C VAL A 325 -10.07 7.57 -12.10
N LEU A 326 -9.42 6.40 -12.13
CA LEU A 326 -9.32 5.56 -13.31
C LEU A 326 -10.67 4.93 -13.72
N GLY A 327 -11.52 4.63 -12.73
CA GLY A 327 -12.86 4.09 -12.98
C GLY A 327 -12.82 2.83 -13.86
N ASN A 328 -13.44 2.88 -15.03
CA ASN A 328 -13.47 1.75 -15.97
C ASN A 328 -12.14 1.45 -16.66
N ARG A 329 -11.15 2.34 -16.55
CA ARG A 329 -9.80 2.16 -17.11
C ARG A 329 -8.81 1.60 -16.10
N ILE A 330 -9.29 1.13 -14.94
CA ILE A 330 -8.45 0.66 -13.82
C ILE A 330 -7.50 -0.47 -14.21
N GLU A 331 -7.95 -1.38 -15.08
CA GLU A 331 -7.14 -2.53 -15.48
C GLU A 331 -5.99 -2.13 -16.42
N GLU A 332 -6.11 -1.02 -17.15
CA GLU A 332 -5.03 -0.51 -18.02
C GLU A 332 -3.75 -0.22 -17.19
N GLU A 333 -3.87 0.25 -15.93
CA GLU A 333 -2.67 0.45 -15.11
C GLU A 333 -1.98 -0.86 -14.68
N LEU A 334 -2.72 -1.98 -14.63
CA LEU A 334 -2.20 -3.30 -14.34
C LEU A 334 -1.60 -3.94 -15.61
N GLU A 335 -2.26 -3.76 -16.76
CA GLU A 335 -1.81 -4.26 -18.06
C GLU A 335 -0.45 -3.70 -18.43
N VAL A 336 -0.21 -2.38 -18.28
CA VAL A 336 1.07 -1.76 -18.62
C VAL A 336 2.22 -2.25 -17.71
N VAL A 337 1.94 -2.59 -16.46
CA VAL A 337 2.93 -3.20 -15.55
C VAL A 337 3.26 -4.62 -16.00
N LYS A 338 2.24 -5.40 -16.35
CA LYS A 338 2.40 -6.75 -16.87
C LYS A 338 3.16 -6.79 -18.18
N GLU A 339 2.90 -5.82 -19.08
CA GLU A 339 3.63 -5.66 -20.34
C GLU A 339 5.14 -5.51 -20.13
N VAL A 340 5.54 -4.68 -19.15
CA VAL A 340 6.97 -4.46 -18.83
C VAL A 340 7.63 -5.73 -18.28
N PHE A 341 7.01 -6.41 -17.32
CA PHE A 341 7.64 -7.58 -16.67
C PHE A 341 7.47 -8.87 -17.46
N GLY A 342 6.43 -8.97 -18.29
CA GLY A 342 6.15 -10.13 -19.14
C GLY A 342 5.37 -11.24 -18.43
N ASP A 343 5.01 -12.30 -19.20
CA ASP A 343 4.05 -13.31 -18.77
C ASP A 343 4.52 -14.20 -17.60
N ASN A 344 5.82 -14.36 -17.46
CA ASN A 344 6.39 -15.22 -16.41
C ASN A 344 6.39 -14.57 -15.02
N THR A 345 6.23 -13.26 -14.92
CA THR A 345 6.12 -12.55 -13.64
C THR A 345 4.67 -12.62 -13.16
N LEU A 346 4.43 -13.20 -11.98
CA LEU A 346 3.14 -13.11 -11.33
C LEU A 346 2.92 -11.68 -10.82
N VAL A 347 1.80 -11.07 -11.17
CA VAL A 347 1.36 -9.80 -10.61
C VAL A 347 0.27 -10.05 -9.57
N CYS A 348 0.48 -9.59 -8.36
CA CYS A 348 -0.51 -9.61 -7.29
C CYS A 348 -0.53 -8.27 -6.55
N GLY A 349 -1.51 -8.06 -5.68
CA GLY A 349 -1.56 -6.87 -4.86
C GLY A 349 -2.97 -6.40 -4.54
N PHE A 350 -3.07 -5.13 -4.18
CA PHE A 350 -4.34 -4.58 -3.73
C PHE A 350 -4.38 -3.04 -3.80
N TYR A 351 -5.61 -2.50 -3.76
CA TYR A 351 -5.87 -1.09 -3.57
C TYR A 351 -5.99 -0.76 -2.08
N SER A 352 -5.20 0.22 -1.63
CA SER A 352 -4.90 0.55 -0.23
C SER A 352 -5.42 1.92 0.19
N TYR A 353 -5.39 2.20 1.48
CA TYR A 353 -5.59 3.54 2.04
C TYR A 353 -4.29 4.34 2.16
N GLY A 354 -3.15 3.68 1.96
CA GLY A 354 -1.84 4.30 1.95
C GLY A 354 -0.78 3.29 1.56
N GLU A 355 0.12 3.70 0.69
CA GLU A 355 1.18 2.89 0.13
C GLU A 355 2.47 3.11 0.93
N ILE A 356 3.18 2.04 1.24
CA ILE A 356 4.45 2.07 1.95
C ILE A 356 5.53 1.57 1.00
N SER A 357 6.51 2.41 0.69
CA SER A 357 7.58 2.05 -0.23
C SER A 357 8.85 2.87 0.04
N PRO A 358 10.05 2.28 -0.15
CA PRO A 358 11.28 3.03 -0.18
C PRO A 358 11.27 4.12 -1.25
N THR A 359 11.98 5.23 -1.00
CA THR A 359 12.26 6.24 -2.01
C THR A 359 13.57 5.96 -2.73
N LEU A 360 13.69 6.42 -3.98
CA LEU A 360 14.83 6.09 -4.85
C LEU A 360 16.20 6.57 -4.38
N LYS A 361 16.26 7.62 -3.56
CA LYS A 361 17.53 8.25 -3.18
C LYS A 361 18.07 7.80 -1.83
N ASN A 362 17.20 7.28 -0.99
CA ASN A 362 17.57 6.73 0.30
C ASN A 362 16.77 5.45 0.52
N VAL A 363 17.35 4.49 1.22
CA VAL A 363 16.64 3.27 1.64
C VAL A 363 15.50 3.61 2.63
N ALA A 364 15.35 4.89 2.98
CA ALA A 364 14.25 5.39 3.78
C ALA A 364 12.91 5.03 3.14
N CYS A 365 12.02 4.53 3.97
CA CYS A 365 10.65 4.24 3.59
C CYS A 365 9.79 5.49 3.77
N GLU A 366 8.78 5.68 2.95
CA GLU A 366 7.83 6.78 3.06
C GLU A 366 6.40 6.28 2.93
N LEU A 367 5.47 6.97 3.60
CA LEU A 367 4.04 6.82 3.32
C LEU A 367 3.69 7.64 2.09
N HIS A 368 3.29 6.94 1.05
CA HIS A 368 2.76 7.54 -0.17
C HIS A 368 1.23 7.52 -0.15
N ASN A 369 0.64 8.46 -0.85
CA ASN A 369 -0.77 8.48 -1.19
C ASN A 369 -0.93 8.78 -2.67
N GLN A 370 -1.98 8.26 -3.28
CA GLN A 370 -2.29 8.52 -4.69
C GLN A 370 -1.21 8.01 -5.65
N THR A 371 -0.47 6.99 -5.25
CA THR A 371 0.59 6.38 -6.05
C THR A 371 0.26 4.94 -6.43
N MET A 372 0.92 4.45 -7.46
CA MET A 372 1.18 3.04 -7.70
C MET A 372 2.57 2.74 -7.13
N THR A 373 2.65 1.90 -6.10
CA THR A 373 3.91 1.34 -5.64
C THR A 373 4.07 -0.08 -6.16
N ILE A 374 5.25 -0.39 -6.65
CA ILE A 374 5.59 -1.71 -7.17
C ILE A 374 6.79 -2.21 -6.39
N THR A 375 6.66 -3.40 -5.80
CA THR A 375 7.76 -4.13 -5.23
C THR A 375 7.95 -5.43 -6.03
N THR A 376 9.11 -5.59 -6.64
CA THR A 376 9.46 -6.84 -7.31
C THR A 376 10.29 -7.72 -6.39
N ILE A 377 10.09 -9.03 -6.50
CA ILE A 377 10.75 -10.04 -5.67
C ILE A 377 11.24 -11.18 -6.57
N TYR A 378 12.48 -11.62 -6.35
CA TYR A 378 13.02 -12.85 -6.96
C TYR A 378 14.10 -13.46 -6.08
N GLU A 379 14.37 -14.76 -6.26
CA GLU A 379 15.48 -15.46 -5.64
C GLU A 379 16.54 -15.83 -6.67
N GLU A 380 17.81 -15.58 -6.36
CA GLU A 380 18.93 -16.15 -7.10
C GLU A 380 19.18 -17.59 -6.63
N LEU A 381 19.05 -18.55 -7.57
CA LEU A 381 19.19 -20.00 -7.30
C LEU A 381 20.65 -20.48 -7.34
#